data_89828ce9650ab34c9dcfd74643580c87
#
_entry.id   89828ce9650ab34c9dcfd74643580c87
#
_cell.length_a   1.000
_cell.length_b   1.000
_cell.length_c   1.000
_cell.angle_alpha   90.00
_cell.angle_beta   90.00
_cell.angle_gamma   90.00
#
_symmetry.space_group_name_H-M   'P 1'
#
loop_
_entity.id
_entity.type
_entity.pdbx_description
1 polymer ?
#
loop_
_entity_poly.entity_id
_entity_poly.type
_entity_poly.pdbx_seq_one_letter_code
_entity_poly.pdbx_strand_id
1 'polypeptide(L)'
;MNNENLGYTADEIKPEEQAEQTAPKWPYKVSVVIPVYNADDYLRSAMDTVLAQTLTEFELICVDDGSTDKSLEILESYAENDQRVTVMAMSHIGIGTARNKGLLKAKGEYIIFLDADDFYEPTLLEVLYNTAKEKNLDVVATGFDLYENKKERFIKSPEEEHGNIYADGAVASKNEYPDFILQSTTGYVWNKLFRTAFIQEKEIVFAPELYVFEDVYFVCCALSLADRVSRVYETLVHHRIYHQQHRARLFKKHSNQVPIVYLKVKEFLMRHGMYIPLSKSFLNFSASRCYKIFNLIPADKKDDFWDLLHNGYADSLGWYRHEVHDFEHHDVYDFAANIGLYTFDEYERLRLKGKLKNLKTMTLDALKKKIKQLQAKARVRERWNSLKGKIFGVFKKKPEQAEK
;
A
#
# COMPACT_ATOMS: atom_id res chain seq x y z
N MET A 1 -10.43 21.78 -87.07
CA MET A 1 -9.12 22.30 -87.36
C MET A 1 -8.64 23.01 -86.10
N ASN A 2 -7.49 22.55 -85.61
CA ASN A 2 -6.62 23.08 -84.57
C ASN A 2 -7.19 23.19 -83.15
N ASN A 3 -6.84 22.15 -82.38
CA ASN A 3 -6.66 22.13 -80.96
C ASN A 3 -5.35 22.85 -80.64
N GLU A 4 -5.40 23.82 -79.77
CA GLU A 4 -4.22 24.29 -79.03
C GLU A 4 -4.31 23.86 -77.60
N ASN A 5 -3.39 22.97 -77.22
CA ASN A 5 -3.07 22.53 -75.88
C ASN A 5 -2.52 23.73 -75.09
N LEU A 6 -3.16 24.08 -73.97
CA LEU A 6 -2.54 24.84 -72.90
C LEU A 6 -2.22 23.91 -71.77
N GLY A 7 -0.93 23.51 -71.70
CA GLY A 7 -0.36 22.75 -70.61
C GLY A 7 -0.29 23.59 -69.33
N TYR A 8 -0.87 23.09 -68.26
CA TYR A 8 -0.54 23.45 -66.91
C TYR A 8 0.28 22.31 -66.32
N THR A 9 1.53 22.60 -66.05
CA THR A 9 2.47 21.76 -65.29
C THR A 9 2.03 21.79 -63.84
N ALA A 10 1.77 20.58 -63.32
CA ALA A 10 1.52 20.34 -61.91
C ALA A 10 2.88 20.33 -61.15
N ASP A 11 3.39 21.52 -60.85
CA ASP A 11 4.47 21.66 -59.89
C ASP A 11 4.21 22.95 -59.09
N GLU A 12 4.45 22.84 -57.76
CA GLU A 12 4.35 23.90 -56.75
C GLU A 12 3.03 24.13 -56.03
N ILE A 13 2.55 23.11 -55.30
CA ILE A 13 1.99 23.32 -53.96
C ILE A 13 2.55 22.24 -53.06
N LYS A 14 3.71 22.55 -52.43
CA LYS A 14 4.08 21.85 -51.19
C LYS A 14 3.17 22.37 -50.10
N PRO A 15 2.36 21.52 -49.43
CA PRO A 15 1.77 21.92 -48.17
C PRO A 15 2.92 22.15 -47.20
N GLU A 16 3.09 23.38 -46.75
CA GLU A 16 3.83 23.66 -45.50
C GLU A 16 3.16 22.76 -44.43
N GLU A 17 3.86 21.72 -44.00
CA GLU A 17 3.57 21.04 -42.75
C GLU A 17 3.73 22.10 -41.65
N GLN A 18 2.65 22.82 -41.37
CA GLN A 18 2.50 23.49 -40.09
C GLN A 18 2.50 22.37 -39.08
N ALA A 19 3.66 22.13 -38.47
CA ALA A 19 3.78 21.39 -37.23
C ALA A 19 2.85 22.11 -36.25
N GLU A 20 1.61 21.61 -36.10
CA GLU A 20 0.79 21.90 -34.96
C GLU A 20 1.66 21.55 -33.75
N GLN A 21 2.22 22.58 -33.11
CA GLN A 21 2.74 22.45 -31.76
C GLN A 21 1.54 22.11 -30.88
N THR A 22 1.16 20.84 -30.87
CA THR A 22 0.20 20.32 -29.90
C THR A 22 0.77 20.63 -28.54
N ALA A 23 0.02 21.38 -27.73
CA ALA A 23 0.37 21.63 -26.34
C ALA A 23 0.80 20.30 -25.69
N PRO A 24 1.86 20.28 -24.88
CA PRO A 24 2.32 19.03 -24.29
C PRO A 24 1.13 18.33 -23.62
N LYS A 25 0.98 17.02 -23.85
CA LYS A 25 -0.12 16.21 -23.28
C LYS A 25 -0.22 16.41 -21.75
N TRP A 26 0.90 16.73 -21.12
CA TRP A 26 1.04 16.96 -19.70
C TRP A 26 1.63 18.35 -19.44
N PRO A 27 0.90 19.28 -18.78
CA PRO A 27 1.38 20.63 -18.50
C PRO A 27 2.50 20.66 -17.44
N TYR A 28 2.61 19.61 -16.62
CA TYR A 28 3.66 19.46 -15.61
C TYR A 28 4.38 18.13 -15.78
N LYS A 29 5.64 18.08 -15.36
CA LYS A 29 6.43 16.84 -15.29
C LYS A 29 5.95 15.95 -14.14
N VAL A 30 5.67 16.55 -12.98
CA VAL A 30 5.26 15.84 -11.78
C VAL A 30 4.08 16.54 -11.12
N SER A 31 3.06 15.76 -10.71
CA SER A 31 2.08 16.19 -9.71
C SER A 31 2.50 15.65 -8.35
N VAL A 32 2.70 16.54 -7.39
CA VAL A 32 2.92 16.19 -5.99
C VAL A 32 1.59 16.30 -5.26
N VAL A 33 1.15 15.23 -4.59
CA VAL A 33 -0.08 15.19 -3.79
C VAL A 33 0.28 15.03 -2.32
N ILE A 34 -0.16 15.97 -1.49
CA ILE A 34 0.03 15.92 -0.03
C ILE A 34 -1.34 15.89 0.66
N PRO A 35 -1.77 14.75 1.23
CA PRO A 35 -2.91 14.71 2.13
C PRO A 35 -2.51 15.33 3.47
N VAL A 36 -3.36 16.20 4.02
CA VAL A 36 -3.10 16.93 5.26
C VAL A 36 -4.25 16.72 6.24
N TYR A 37 -3.94 16.36 7.47
CA TYR A 37 -4.87 16.31 8.58
C TYR A 37 -4.16 16.56 9.91
N ASN A 38 -4.41 17.71 10.53
CA ASN A 38 -3.81 18.11 11.82
C ASN A 38 -2.29 17.95 11.84
N ALA A 39 -1.60 18.63 10.94
CA ALA A 39 -0.16 18.52 10.70
C ALA A 39 0.60 19.86 10.94
N ASP A 40 0.02 20.85 11.61
CA ASP A 40 0.54 22.23 11.72
C ASP A 40 1.97 22.30 12.28
N ASP A 41 2.37 21.36 13.15
CA ASP A 41 3.72 21.25 13.72
C ASP A 41 4.82 21.02 12.67
N TYR A 42 4.51 20.32 11.57
CA TYR A 42 5.51 19.84 10.59
C TYR A 42 5.26 20.29 9.15
N LEU A 43 4.03 20.71 8.86
CA LEU A 43 3.56 21.02 7.52
C LEU A 43 4.43 22.07 6.83
N ARG A 44 4.88 23.13 7.53
CA ARG A 44 5.78 24.12 6.94
C ARG A 44 7.10 23.51 6.45
N SER A 45 7.69 22.62 7.24
CA SER A 45 8.92 21.93 6.86
C SER A 45 8.72 21.08 5.61
N ALA A 46 7.59 20.35 5.51
CA ALA A 46 7.26 19.56 4.32
C ALA A 46 7.07 20.45 3.10
N MET A 47 6.26 21.51 3.20
CA MET A 47 5.98 22.46 2.14
C MET A 47 7.26 23.12 1.63
N ASP A 48 8.12 23.62 2.53
CA ASP A 48 9.38 24.31 2.17
C ASP A 48 10.29 23.38 1.39
N THR A 49 10.46 22.11 1.79
CA THR A 49 11.32 21.16 1.09
C THR A 49 10.76 20.74 -0.28
N VAL A 50 9.42 20.70 -0.44
CA VAL A 50 8.80 20.42 -1.75
C VAL A 50 8.91 21.65 -2.67
N LEU A 51 8.69 22.85 -2.18
CA LEU A 51 8.79 24.06 -3.00
C LEU A 51 10.22 24.42 -3.40
N ALA A 52 11.21 23.94 -2.63
CA ALA A 52 12.65 24.08 -2.91
C ALA A 52 13.22 23.01 -3.86
N GLN A 53 12.38 22.16 -4.48
CA GLN A 53 12.85 21.14 -5.41
C GLN A 53 13.55 21.75 -6.64
N THR A 54 14.65 21.10 -7.10
CA THR A 54 15.42 21.52 -8.28
C THR A 54 14.63 21.38 -9.58
N LEU A 55 13.73 20.40 -9.67
CA LEU A 55 12.74 20.32 -10.75
C LEU A 55 11.66 21.37 -10.50
N THR A 56 11.50 22.33 -11.42
CA THR A 56 10.55 23.45 -11.27
C THR A 56 9.19 23.21 -11.94
N GLU A 57 9.13 22.31 -12.92
CA GLU A 57 7.92 22.02 -13.70
C GLU A 57 7.03 20.98 -13.00
N PHE A 58 6.58 21.30 -11.80
CA PHE A 58 5.62 20.48 -11.04
C PHE A 58 4.44 21.32 -10.54
N GLU A 59 3.35 20.63 -10.21
CA GLU A 59 2.25 21.18 -9.42
C GLU A 59 2.21 20.50 -8.04
N LEU A 60 1.77 21.25 -7.02
CA LEU A 60 1.60 20.77 -5.67
C LEU A 60 0.13 20.85 -5.29
N ILE A 61 -0.50 19.71 -5.06
CA ILE A 61 -1.90 19.54 -4.72
C ILE A 61 -2.00 19.12 -3.25
N CYS A 62 -2.33 20.07 -2.39
CA CYS A 62 -2.55 19.84 -0.97
C CYS A 62 -4.04 19.57 -0.73
N VAL A 63 -4.36 18.45 -0.10
CA VAL A 63 -5.75 18.06 0.20
C VAL A 63 -5.92 18.03 1.72
N ASP A 64 -6.52 19.09 2.28
CA ASP A 64 -6.87 19.16 3.69
C ASP A 64 -8.10 18.28 3.98
N ASP A 65 -7.93 17.25 4.77
CA ASP A 65 -8.97 16.30 5.16
C ASP A 65 -9.72 16.76 6.43
N GLY A 66 -10.11 18.04 6.48
CA GLY A 66 -10.89 18.61 7.58
C GLY A 66 -10.08 18.84 8.85
N SER A 67 -8.91 19.44 8.73
CA SER A 67 -8.07 19.81 9.89
C SER A 67 -8.79 20.75 10.84
N THR A 68 -8.50 20.58 12.14
CA THR A 68 -9.05 21.41 13.24
C THR A 68 -7.98 22.28 13.90
N ASP A 69 -6.72 22.13 13.46
CA ASP A 69 -5.57 22.95 13.83
C ASP A 69 -5.32 24.05 12.79
N LYS A 70 -4.11 24.60 12.73
CA LYS A 70 -3.73 25.64 11.77
C LYS A 70 -3.32 25.13 10.39
N SER A 71 -3.47 23.82 10.10
CA SER A 71 -2.98 23.24 8.84
C SER A 71 -3.59 23.92 7.62
N LEU A 72 -4.92 24.13 7.59
CA LEU A 72 -5.57 24.77 6.45
C LEU A 72 -5.09 26.22 6.25
N GLU A 73 -4.99 27.02 7.32
CA GLU A 73 -4.46 28.39 7.27
C GLU A 73 -3.04 28.43 6.71
N ILE A 74 -2.19 27.47 7.11
CA ILE A 74 -0.83 27.34 6.58
C ILE A 74 -0.86 27.07 5.08
N LEU A 75 -1.65 26.09 4.62
CA LEU A 75 -1.76 25.76 3.19
C LEU A 75 -2.22 26.93 2.34
N GLU A 76 -3.27 27.64 2.78
CA GLU A 76 -3.80 28.83 2.10
C GLU A 76 -2.73 29.90 1.97
N SER A 77 -1.94 30.13 3.01
CA SER A 77 -0.81 31.08 2.97
C SER A 77 0.26 30.71 1.92
N TYR A 78 0.54 29.41 1.69
CA TYR A 78 1.44 28.98 0.62
C TYR A 78 0.80 29.15 -0.78
N ALA A 79 -0.48 28.84 -0.91
CA ALA A 79 -1.19 29.01 -2.19
C ALA A 79 -1.30 30.47 -2.65
N GLU A 80 -1.39 31.40 -1.72
CA GLU A 80 -1.36 32.84 -2.03
C GLU A 80 0.00 33.33 -2.58
N ASN A 81 1.09 32.64 -2.21
CA ASN A 81 2.45 33.05 -2.53
C ASN A 81 3.12 32.23 -3.62
N ASP A 82 2.61 31.03 -3.96
CA ASP A 82 3.18 30.17 -5.01
C ASP A 82 2.10 29.56 -5.91
N GLN A 83 2.11 29.92 -7.20
CA GLN A 83 1.10 29.49 -8.18
C GLN A 83 1.12 27.97 -8.46
N ARG A 84 2.17 27.26 -8.05
CA ARG A 84 2.24 25.80 -8.15
C ARG A 84 1.35 25.11 -7.13
N VAL A 85 0.96 25.79 -6.04
CA VAL A 85 0.20 25.24 -4.93
C VAL A 85 -1.29 25.37 -5.17
N THR A 86 -1.99 24.26 -5.10
CA THR A 86 -3.46 24.18 -5.10
C THR A 86 -3.94 23.55 -3.80
N VAL A 87 -4.84 24.20 -3.09
CA VAL A 87 -5.42 23.70 -1.84
C VAL A 87 -6.85 23.24 -2.09
N MET A 88 -7.19 22.06 -1.56
CA MET A 88 -8.54 21.49 -1.57
C MET A 88 -8.93 21.15 -0.14
N ALA A 89 -9.92 21.83 0.42
CA ALA A 89 -10.47 21.51 1.74
C ALA A 89 -11.66 20.55 1.64
N MET A 90 -11.71 19.55 2.51
CA MET A 90 -12.76 18.54 2.56
C MET A 90 -13.26 18.34 4.00
N SER A 91 -14.40 17.68 4.18
CA SER A 91 -14.77 17.07 5.45
C SER A 91 -13.87 15.85 5.72
N HIS A 92 -13.59 15.55 6.99
CA HIS A 92 -12.72 14.42 7.36
C HIS A 92 -13.32 13.06 6.93
N ILE A 93 -12.75 12.47 5.88
CA ILE A 93 -13.17 11.19 5.28
C ILE A 93 -12.04 10.19 5.07
N GLY A 94 -10.82 10.56 5.49
CA GLY A 94 -9.66 9.67 5.55
C GLY A 94 -8.63 9.87 4.44
N ILE A 95 -7.38 9.55 4.78
CA ILE A 95 -6.18 9.81 3.97
C ILE A 95 -6.24 9.19 2.56
N GLY A 96 -6.79 7.97 2.42
CA GLY A 96 -6.96 7.33 1.12
C GLY A 96 -7.87 8.11 0.18
N THR A 97 -8.97 8.67 0.73
CA THR A 97 -9.87 9.52 -0.05
C THR A 97 -9.22 10.86 -0.41
N ALA A 98 -8.46 11.45 0.51
CA ALA A 98 -7.71 12.69 0.23
C ALA A 98 -6.70 12.47 -0.92
N ARG A 99 -5.93 11.37 -0.89
CA ARG A 99 -5.02 11.01 -1.99
C ARG A 99 -5.75 10.77 -3.31
N ASN A 100 -6.91 10.11 -3.29
CA ASN A 100 -7.74 9.93 -4.50
C ASN A 100 -8.24 11.26 -5.07
N LYS A 101 -8.59 12.22 -4.24
CA LYS A 101 -8.96 13.58 -4.70
C LYS A 101 -7.80 14.28 -5.37
N GLY A 102 -6.60 14.19 -4.79
CA GLY A 102 -5.37 14.69 -5.40
C GLY A 102 -5.07 13.99 -6.74
N LEU A 103 -5.18 12.66 -6.81
CA LEU A 103 -5.00 11.88 -8.03
C LEU A 103 -5.93 12.32 -9.17
N LEU A 104 -7.19 12.58 -8.85
CA LEU A 104 -8.17 13.08 -9.85
C LEU A 104 -7.86 14.49 -10.37
N LYS A 105 -7.13 15.29 -9.62
CA LYS A 105 -6.71 16.65 -10.01
C LYS A 105 -5.37 16.71 -10.72
N ALA A 106 -4.57 15.65 -10.56
CA ALA A 106 -3.22 15.56 -11.09
C ALA A 106 -3.18 15.73 -12.63
N LYS A 107 -2.29 16.62 -13.09
CA LYS A 107 -2.04 16.93 -14.50
C LYS A 107 -0.58 16.69 -14.91
N GLY A 108 0.24 16.20 -13.98
CA GLY A 108 1.62 15.83 -14.23
C GLY A 108 1.76 14.53 -14.99
N GLU A 109 2.79 14.39 -15.80
CA GLU A 109 3.13 13.16 -16.51
C GLU A 109 3.36 12.00 -15.52
N TYR A 110 3.96 12.31 -14.36
CA TYR A 110 4.13 11.41 -13.23
C TYR A 110 3.46 12.00 -11.99
N ILE A 111 3.15 11.15 -11.03
CA ILE A 111 2.54 11.52 -9.75
C ILE A 111 3.32 10.91 -8.59
N ILE A 112 3.50 11.68 -7.53
CA ILE A 112 4.04 11.23 -6.25
C ILE A 112 3.12 11.67 -5.12
N PHE A 113 2.95 10.80 -4.11
CA PHE A 113 2.20 11.11 -2.90
C PHE A 113 3.19 11.28 -1.75
N LEU A 114 3.25 12.46 -1.17
CA LEU A 114 4.15 12.78 -0.07
C LEU A 114 3.36 13.00 1.22
N ASP A 115 3.96 12.72 2.37
CA ASP A 115 3.30 12.91 3.65
C ASP A 115 3.59 14.31 4.24
N ALA A 116 2.62 14.90 4.92
CA ALA A 116 2.67 16.29 5.40
C ALA A 116 3.62 16.49 6.60
N ASP A 117 4.10 15.41 7.18
CA ASP A 117 4.99 15.41 8.34
C ASP A 117 6.44 14.98 8.02
N ASP A 118 6.74 14.66 6.76
CA ASP A 118 8.05 14.28 6.28
C ASP A 118 8.83 15.46 5.66
N PHE A 119 10.07 15.26 5.27
CA PHE A 119 10.86 16.23 4.52
C PHE A 119 11.76 15.54 3.49
N TYR A 120 12.19 16.31 2.49
CA TYR A 120 12.64 15.77 1.21
C TYR A 120 13.92 16.42 0.75
N GLU A 121 14.84 15.62 0.19
CA GLU A 121 16.04 16.15 -0.47
C GLU A 121 15.65 17.03 -1.67
N PRO A 122 16.38 18.13 -1.93
CA PRO A 122 16.06 19.06 -3.01
C PRO A 122 16.03 18.45 -4.41
N THR A 123 16.68 17.31 -4.61
CA THR A 123 16.79 16.60 -5.90
C THR A 123 15.76 15.48 -6.08
N LEU A 124 14.86 15.24 -5.13
CA LEU A 124 13.91 14.11 -5.16
C LEU A 124 13.14 14.04 -6.48
N LEU A 125 12.46 15.12 -6.86
CA LEU A 125 11.60 15.11 -8.05
C LEU A 125 12.43 15.00 -9.34
N GLU A 126 13.58 15.66 -9.41
CA GLU A 126 14.47 15.63 -10.57
C GLU A 126 15.05 14.25 -10.81
N VAL A 127 15.60 13.62 -9.77
CA VAL A 127 16.22 12.29 -9.87
C VAL A 127 15.17 11.24 -10.26
N LEU A 128 14.01 11.25 -9.61
CA LEU A 128 12.95 10.30 -9.90
C LEU A 128 12.37 10.49 -11.31
N TYR A 129 12.09 11.75 -11.70
CA TYR A 129 11.55 12.05 -13.03
C TYR A 129 12.53 11.66 -14.14
N ASN A 130 13.80 12.06 -14.05
CA ASN A 130 14.80 11.76 -15.06
C ASN A 130 15.01 10.25 -15.20
N THR A 131 15.13 9.53 -14.09
CA THR A 131 15.22 8.05 -14.09
C THR A 131 14.00 7.40 -14.73
N ALA A 132 12.79 7.88 -14.38
CA ALA A 132 11.55 7.34 -14.92
C ALA A 132 11.41 7.59 -16.43
N LYS A 133 11.84 8.76 -16.91
CA LYS A 133 11.84 9.12 -18.35
C LYS A 133 12.86 8.32 -19.13
N GLU A 134 14.12 8.29 -18.66
CA GLU A 134 15.21 7.59 -19.34
C GLU A 134 14.85 6.10 -19.53
N LYS A 135 14.32 5.47 -18.49
CA LYS A 135 14.00 4.04 -18.50
C LYS A 135 12.55 3.74 -18.86
N ASN A 136 11.72 4.74 -19.19
CA ASN A 136 10.28 4.60 -19.49
C ASN A 136 9.54 3.77 -18.44
N LEU A 137 9.67 4.16 -17.16
CA LEU A 137 9.14 3.38 -16.04
C LEU A 137 7.65 3.66 -15.77
N ASP A 138 6.94 2.64 -15.28
CA ASP A 138 5.62 2.77 -14.68
C ASP A 138 5.72 3.21 -13.23
N VAL A 139 6.75 2.67 -12.53
CA VAL A 139 7.02 2.97 -11.12
C VAL A 139 8.52 3.06 -10.89
N VAL A 140 8.97 4.10 -10.19
CA VAL A 140 10.33 4.18 -9.65
C VAL A 140 10.29 4.47 -8.16
N ALA A 141 11.06 3.71 -7.39
CA ALA A 141 11.21 3.89 -5.95
C ALA A 141 12.54 4.57 -5.62
N THR A 142 12.59 5.28 -4.50
CA THR A 142 13.82 5.83 -3.92
C THR A 142 14.11 5.28 -2.54
N GLY A 143 15.36 5.39 -2.09
CA GLY A 143 15.76 5.14 -0.72
C GLY A 143 15.18 6.18 0.24
N PHE A 144 15.08 5.79 1.49
CA PHE A 144 14.66 6.67 2.57
C PHE A 144 15.37 6.29 3.88
N ASP A 145 15.39 7.23 4.81
CA ASP A 145 15.77 6.97 6.19
C ASP A 145 14.66 7.40 7.16
N LEU A 146 14.88 7.11 8.43
CA LEU A 146 13.98 7.48 9.50
C LEU A 146 14.60 8.63 10.28
N TYR A 147 13.82 9.69 10.54
CA TYR A 147 14.26 10.82 11.34
C TYR A 147 13.60 10.84 12.71
N GLU A 148 14.39 10.67 13.76
CA GLU A 148 13.92 10.71 15.15
C GLU A 148 13.96 12.14 15.69
N ASN A 149 12.83 12.87 15.66
CA ASN A 149 12.72 14.29 16.03
C ASN A 149 13.32 14.63 17.41
N LYS A 150 13.05 13.83 18.44
CA LYS A 150 13.53 14.14 19.79
C LYS A 150 15.04 14.09 19.95
N LYS A 151 15.73 13.32 19.12
CA LYS A 151 17.19 13.16 19.17
C LYS A 151 17.86 13.83 17.97
N GLU A 152 17.07 14.42 17.08
CA GLU A 152 17.56 15.09 15.87
C GLU A 152 18.56 14.25 15.08
N ARG A 153 18.24 12.95 14.89
CA ARG A 153 19.14 12.01 14.23
C ARG A 153 18.45 11.18 13.16
N PHE A 154 19.22 10.87 12.14
CA PHE A 154 18.84 9.93 11.11
C PHE A 154 19.15 8.49 11.55
N ILE A 155 18.25 7.58 11.20
CA ILE A 155 18.39 6.14 11.44
C ILE A 155 18.18 5.46 10.08
N LYS A 156 19.14 4.66 9.65
CA LYS A 156 19.00 3.88 8.42
C LYS A 156 17.76 3.00 8.50
N SER A 157 16.95 3.01 7.45
CA SER A 157 15.76 2.18 7.41
C SER A 157 16.14 0.69 7.40
N PRO A 158 15.56 -0.14 8.30
CA PRO A 158 15.78 -1.58 8.28
C PRO A 158 15.09 -2.27 7.09
N GLU A 159 14.25 -1.56 6.36
CA GLU A 159 13.46 -2.10 5.25
C GLU A 159 14.15 -1.94 3.88
N GLU A 160 15.37 -1.40 3.82
CA GLU A 160 16.13 -1.22 2.57
C GLU A 160 16.73 -2.51 1.99
N GLU A 161 16.67 -3.63 2.71
CA GLU A 161 17.32 -4.90 2.32
C GLU A 161 16.40 -5.84 1.52
N HIS A 162 15.44 -5.31 0.76
CA HIS A 162 14.61 -6.15 -0.10
C HIS A 162 15.30 -6.45 -1.42
N GLY A 163 15.61 -7.73 -1.61
CA GLY A 163 16.12 -8.41 -2.81
C GLY A 163 16.66 -7.55 -3.96
N ASN A 164 17.86 -7.81 -4.40
CA ASN A 164 18.60 -7.01 -5.39
C ASN A 164 18.09 -7.18 -6.85
N ILE A 165 16.76 -7.24 -7.06
CA ILE A 165 16.21 -7.33 -8.43
C ILE A 165 16.41 -6.03 -9.23
N TYR A 166 16.79 -4.94 -8.56
CA TYR A 166 17.07 -3.65 -9.15
C TYR A 166 18.57 -3.33 -9.17
N ALA A 167 19.45 -4.36 -9.09
CA ALA A 167 20.89 -4.14 -9.12
C ALA A 167 21.29 -3.19 -10.26
N ASP A 168 22.18 -2.26 -9.98
CA ASP A 168 22.68 -1.27 -10.94
C ASP A 168 21.55 -0.46 -11.64
N GLY A 169 20.42 -0.30 -10.97
CA GLY A 169 19.26 0.39 -11.51
C GLY A 169 18.55 -0.40 -12.61
N ALA A 170 18.62 -1.73 -12.59
CA ALA A 170 17.90 -2.61 -13.52
C ALA A 170 16.39 -2.31 -13.52
N VAL A 171 15.76 -2.56 -14.65
CA VAL A 171 14.30 -2.52 -14.78
C VAL A 171 13.77 -3.93 -14.57
N ALA A 172 12.82 -4.09 -13.68
CA ALA A 172 12.17 -5.36 -13.38
C ALA A 172 10.68 -5.29 -13.73
N SER A 173 10.08 -6.45 -13.97
CA SER A 173 8.64 -6.59 -14.22
C SER A 173 8.04 -7.74 -13.43
N LYS A 174 6.72 -7.72 -13.31
CA LYS A 174 5.95 -8.84 -12.76
C LYS A 174 6.12 -10.15 -13.53
N ASN A 175 6.46 -10.07 -14.81
CA ASN A 175 6.66 -11.24 -15.68
C ASN A 175 8.04 -11.88 -15.47
N GLU A 176 9.06 -11.07 -15.18
CA GLU A 176 10.43 -11.53 -14.91
C GLU A 176 10.61 -12.01 -13.47
N TYR A 177 9.93 -11.34 -12.52
CA TYR A 177 10.05 -11.62 -11.09
C TYR A 177 8.68 -11.88 -10.42
N PRO A 178 7.88 -12.84 -10.94
CA PRO A 178 6.53 -13.08 -10.43
C PRO A 178 6.51 -13.49 -8.95
N ASP A 179 7.56 -14.16 -8.49
CA ASP A 179 7.68 -14.63 -7.10
C ASP A 179 8.05 -13.51 -6.10
N PHE A 180 8.51 -12.33 -6.59
CA PHE A 180 9.10 -11.29 -5.76
C PHE A 180 8.53 -9.89 -5.95
N ILE A 181 7.82 -9.61 -7.03
CA ILE A 181 7.49 -8.23 -7.43
C ILE A 181 6.73 -7.45 -6.34
N LEU A 182 5.83 -8.08 -5.58
CA LEU A 182 5.05 -7.41 -4.53
C LEU A 182 5.89 -7.07 -3.28
N GLN A 183 7.04 -7.71 -3.12
CA GLN A 183 7.97 -7.45 -2.02
C GLN A 183 9.29 -6.82 -2.48
N SER A 184 9.38 -6.48 -3.75
CA SER A 184 10.58 -5.87 -4.35
C SER A 184 10.88 -4.46 -3.82
N THR A 185 9.90 -3.82 -3.21
CA THR A 185 10.02 -2.53 -2.55
C THR A 185 9.08 -2.47 -1.35
N THR A 186 9.23 -1.44 -0.53
CA THR A 186 8.31 -1.22 0.60
C THR A 186 6.88 -0.98 0.13
N GLY A 187 5.90 -1.24 1.00
CA GLY A 187 4.50 -0.91 0.72
C GLY A 187 4.18 0.58 0.83
N TYR A 188 5.15 1.45 1.12
CA TYR A 188 4.93 2.89 1.27
C TYR A 188 4.75 3.56 -0.08
N VAL A 189 3.80 4.48 -0.17
CA VAL A 189 3.52 5.25 -1.39
C VAL A 189 4.43 6.47 -1.54
N TRP A 190 4.88 7.05 -0.42
CA TRP A 190 5.58 8.32 -0.37
C TRP A 190 7.04 8.31 -0.86
N ASN A 191 7.63 7.14 -1.10
CA ASN A 191 8.95 7.00 -1.70
C ASN A 191 8.89 6.50 -3.15
N LYS A 192 7.77 6.72 -3.85
CA LYS A 192 7.58 6.24 -5.22
C LYS A 192 6.96 7.29 -6.13
N LEU A 193 7.49 7.36 -7.34
CA LEU A 193 6.92 8.10 -8.43
C LEU A 193 6.22 7.12 -9.39
N PHE A 194 5.00 7.43 -9.79
CA PHE A 194 4.16 6.62 -10.66
C PHE A 194 3.86 7.35 -11.96
N ARG A 195 3.85 6.65 -13.08
CA ARG A 195 3.40 7.24 -14.34
C ARG A 195 1.87 7.46 -14.29
N THR A 196 1.43 8.70 -14.44
CA THR A 196 0.01 9.07 -14.25
C THR A 196 -0.91 8.32 -15.21
N ALA A 197 -0.54 8.22 -16.51
CA ALA A 197 -1.31 7.46 -17.48
C ALA A 197 -1.48 5.98 -17.08
N PHE A 198 -0.42 5.35 -16.58
CA PHE A 198 -0.48 3.96 -16.12
C PHE A 198 -1.49 3.80 -14.96
N ILE A 199 -1.44 4.68 -13.95
CA ILE A 199 -2.36 4.64 -12.81
C ILE A 199 -3.81 4.83 -13.26
N GLN A 200 -4.05 5.77 -14.17
CA GLN A 200 -5.38 6.08 -14.71
C GLN A 200 -5.92 4.96 -15.60
N GLU A 201 -5.13 4.45 -16.56
CA GLU A 201 -5.53 3.38 -17.47
C GLU A 201 -5.81 2.05 -16.76
N LYS A 202 -5.13 1.80 -15.65
CA LYS A 202 -5.34 0.61 -14.82
C LYS A 202 -6.35 0.82 -13.69
N GLU A 203 -6.96 2.00 -13.60
CA GLU A 203 -7.95 2.38 -12.59
C GLU A 203 -7.45 2.10 -11.15
N ILE A 204 -6.16 2.36 -10.90
CA ILE A 204 -5.55 2.13 -9.60
C ILE A 204 -5.90 3.30 -8.67
N VAL A 205 -6.60 3.01 -7.57
CA VAL A 205 -7.04 3.99 -6.59
C VAL A 205 -6.76 3.48 -5.17
N PHE A 206 -6.67 4.39 -4.21
CA PHE A 206 -6.66 4.01 -2.79
C PHE A 206 -8.04 3.50 -2.38
N ALA A 207 -8.10 2.48 -1.53
CA ALA A 207 -9.34 1.94 -1.01
C ALA A 207 -9.86 2.82 0.14
N PRO A 208 -10.99 3.55 -0.02
CA PRO A 208 -11.43 4.56 0.95
C PRO A 208 -11.80 4.00 2.31
N GLU A 209 -12.19 2.73 2.37
CA GLU A 209 -12.59 2.03 3.58
C GLU A 209 -11.41 1.55 4.45
N LEU A 210 -10.17 1.67 3.95
CA LEU A 210 -8.97 1.33 4.69
C LEU A 210 -8.46 2.56 5.44
N TYR A 211 -8.41 2.47 6.77
CA TYR A 211 -7.89 3.53 7.65
C TYR A 211 -6.40 3.37 7.97
N VAL A 212 -5.83 2.21 7.65
CA VAL A 212 -4.41 1.90 7.77
C VAL A 212 -4.00 1.00 6.61
N PHE A 213 -2.75 1.14 6.17
CA PHE A 213 -2.18 0.36 5.06
C PHE A 213 -2.92 0.51 3.72
N GLU A 214 -3.64 1.62 3.52
CA GLU A 214 -4.22 2.00 2.22
C GLU A 214 -3.15 2.24 1.16
N ASP A 215 -1.97 2.68 1.58
CA ASP A 215 -0.75 2.82 0.79
C ASP A 215 -0.23 1.45 0.33
N VAL A 216 -0.17 0.47 1.22
CA VAL A 216 0.20 -0.92 0.89
C VAL A 216 -0.72 -1.50 -0.17
N TYR A 217 -2.03 -1.27 -0.06
CA TYR A 217 -3.00 -1.69 -1.07
C TYR A 217 -2.68 -1.07 -2.44
N PHE A 218 -2.55 0.27 -2.50
CA PHE A 218 -2.26 1.01 -3.73
C PHE A 218 -0.97 0.55 -4.39
N VAL A 219 0.12 0.43 -3.61
CA VAL A 219 1.43 -0.01 -4.12
C VAL A 219 1.37 -1.44 -4.65
N CYS A 220 0.71 -2.37 -3.95
CA CYS A 220 0.54 -3.74 -4.44
C CYS A 220 -0.25 -3.79 -5.75
N CYS A 221 -1.33 -3.00 -5.87
CA CYS A 221 -2.08 -2.89 -7.11
C CYS A 221 -1.19 -2.37 -8.25
N ALA A 222 -0.40 -1.33 -8.01
CA ALA A 222 0.50 -0.77 -9.00
C ALA A 222 1.59 -1.78 -9.41
N LEU A 223 2.30 -2.38 -8.47
CA LEU A 223 3.36 -3.35 -8.76
C LEU A 223 2.84 -4.60 -9.50
N SER A 224 1.62 -5.04 -9.19
CA SER A 224 1.02 -6.22 -9.84
C SER A 224 0.70 -6.02 -11.31
N LEU A 225 0.54 -4.78 -11.76
CA LEU A 225 0.19 -4.44 -13.14
C LEU A 225 1.33 -3.76 -13.91
N ALA A 226 2.33 -3.22 -13.20
CA ALA A 226 3.46 -2.54 -13.83
C ALA A 226 4.31 -3.50 -14.66
N ASP A 227 4.73 -3.04 -15.84
CA ASP A 227 5.64 -3.75 -16.71
C ASP A 227 7.09 -3.26 -16.58
N ARG A 228 7.29 -2.07 -16.01
CA ARG A 228 8.61 -1.44 -15.89
C ARG A 228 8.75 -0.75 -14.54
N VAL A 229 9.43 -1.43 -13.62
CA VAL A 229 9.69 -0.95 -12.25
C VAL A 229 11.19 -0.86 -12.05
N SER A 230 11.68 0.19 -11.41
CA SER A 230 13.08 0.31 -11.03
C SER A 230 13.23 1.05 -9.70
N ARG A 231 14.48 1.21 -9.26
CA ARG A 231 14.80 1.91 -8.02
C ARG A 231 16.04 2.77 -8.19
N VAL A 232 16.05 3.94 -7.56
CA VAL A 232 17.25 4.70 -7.25
C VAL A 232 17.66 4.43 -5.80
N TYR A 233 18.95 4.39 -5.52
CA TYR A 233 19.47 4.01 -4.19
C TYR A 233 19.77 5.20 -3.30
N GLU A 234 19.72 6.43 -3.88
CA GLU A 234 19.84 7.65 -3.09
C GLU A 234 18.73 7.74 -2.04
N THR A 235 19.08 8.15 -0.84
CA THR A 235 18.14 8.49 0.22
C THR A 235 17.60 9.88 -0.04
N LEU A 236 16.38 9.98 -0.57
CA LEU A 236 15.77 11.26 -0.97
C LEU A 236 14.55 11.64 -0.14
N VAL A 237 14.10 10.75 0.74
CA VAL A 237 12.96 10.96 1.65
C VAL A 237 13.41 10.72 3.09
N HIS A 238 13.02 11.63 3.98
CA HIS A 238 13.29 11.55 5.41
C HIS A 238 11.98 11.41 6.16
N HIS A 239 11.64 10.16 6.50
CA HIS A 239 10.40 9.84 7.19
C HIS A 239 10.51 10.09 8.69
N ARG A 240 9.72 11.02 9.23
CA ARG A 240 9.69 11.36 10.65
C ARG A 240 9.05 10.25 11.46
N ILE A 241 9.76 9.79 12.46
CA ILE A 241 9.22 8.86 13.44
C ILE A 241 8.92 9.60 14.74
N TYR A 242 7.64 9.57 15.09
CA TYR A 242 7.20 9.92 16.43
C TYR A 242 7.41 8.72 17.32
N HIS A 243 7.64 8.94 18.61
CA HIS A 243 7.89 7.86 19.55
C HIS A 243 7.00 6.63 19.29
N GLN A 244 7.58 5.45 19.57
CA GLN A 244 6.93 4.12 19.51
C GLN A 244 5.46 4.09 20.01
N GLN A 245 5.07 5.03 20.87
CA GLN A 245 3.72 5.17 21.39
C GLN A 245 2.66 5.53 20.32
N HIS A 246 2.98 6.29 19.26
CA HIS A 246 1.98 6.62 18.23
C HIS A 246 1.71 5.43 17.32
N ARG A 247 2.74 4.76 16.81
CA ARG A 247 2.59 3.51 16.05
C ARG A 247 1.86 2.43 16.87
N ALA A 248 2.23 2.27 18.15
CA ALA A 248 1.54 1.34 19.04
C ALA A 248 0.05 1.66 19.22
N ARG A 249 -0.34 2.94 19.26
CA ARG A 249 -1.75 3.34 19.33
C ARG A 249 -2.52 3.01 18.05
N LEU A 250 -1.95 3.28 16.88
CA LEU A 250 -2.56 2.93 15.59
C LEU A 250 -2.72 1.42 15.45
N PHE A 251 -1.69 0.64 15.76
CA PHE A 251 -1.79 -0.82 15.74
C PHE A 251 -2.77 -1.36 16.78
N LYS A 252 -2.83 -0.76 17.96
CA LYS A 252 -3.82 -1.13 18.98
C LYS A 252 -5.26 -0.92 18.50
N LYS A 253 -5.50 0.12 17.71
CA LYS A 253 -6.85 0.47 17.22
C LYS A 253 -7.25 -0.30 15.97
N HIS A 254 -6.31 -0.58 15.05
CA HIS A 254 -6.61 -1.01 13.69
C HIS A 254 -5.86 -2.29 13.23
N SER A 255 -5.20 -3.02 14.13
CA SER A 255 -4.45 -4.24 13.77
C SER A 255 -5.30 -5.28 13.03
N ASN A 256 -6.59 -5.35 13.35
CA ASN A 256 -7.55 -6.24 12.68
C ASN A 256 -7.80 -5.89 11.21
N GLN A 257 -7.44 -4.70 10.75
CA GLN A 257 -7.55 -4.33 9.32
C GLN A 257 -6.43 -4.94 8.47
N VAL A 258 -5.31 -5.34 9.05
CA VAL A 258 -4.16 -5.86 8.30
C VAL A 258 -4.52 -7.04 7.38
N PRO A 259 -5.17 -8.12 7.85
CA PRO A 259 -5.59 -9.19 6.96
C PRO A 259 -6.63 -8.76 5.92
N ILE A 260 -7.48 -7.76 6.25
CA ILE A 260 -8.49 -7.21 5.32
C ILE A 260 -7.82 -6.51 4.14
N VAL A 261 -6.75 -5.75 4.39
CA VAL A 261 -5.96 -5.10 3.32
C VAL A 261 -5.48 -6.15 2.31
N TYR A 262 -4.92 -7.26 2.78
CA TYR A 262 -4.44 -8.32 1.89
C TYR A 262 -5.56 -9.08 1.18
N LEU A 263 -6.74 -9.23 1.78
CA LEU A 263 -7.90 -9.76 1.05
C LEU A 263 -8.29 -8.85 -0.10
N LYS A 264 -8.30 -7.54 0.10
CA LYS A 264 -8.56 -6.57 -0.98
C LYS A 264 -7.49 -6.60 -2.07
N VAL A 265 -6.22 -6.72 -1.70
CA VAL A 265 -5.14 -6.95 -2.69
C VAL A 265 -5.42 -8.24 -3.48
N LYS A 266 -5.78 -9.34 -2.80
CA LYS A 266 -6.12 -10.59 -3.47
C LYS A 266 -7.31 -10.45 -4.43
N GLU A 267 -8.37 -9.77 -4.01
CA GLU A 267 -9.54 -9.50 -4.86
C GLU A 267 -9.14 -8.69 -6.11
N PHE A 268 -8.28 -7.68 -5.94
CA PHE A 268 -7.73 -6.93 -7.07
C PHE A 268 -6.92 -7.82 -8.01
N LEU A 269 -6.00 -8.62 -7.48
CA LEU A 269 -5.21 -9.57 -8.26
C LEU A 269 -6.09 -10.57 -9.03
N MET A 270 -7.14 -11.08 -8.40
CA MET A 270 -8.09 -12.00 -9.05
C MET A 270 -8.84 -11.33 -10.18
N ARG A 271 -9.33 -10.09 -9.98
CA ARG A 271 -10.05 -9.31 -10.99
C ARG A 271 -9.19 -9.06 -12.24
N HIS A 272 -7.89 -8.88 -12.06
CA HIS A 272 -6.95 -8.62 -13.15
C HIS A 272 -6.22 -9.87 -13.67
N GLY A 273 -6.61 -11.07 -13.22
CA GLY A 273 -5.98 -12.33 -13.63
C GLY A 273 -4.57 -12.55 -13.10
N MET A 274 -4.12 -11.72 -12.14
CA MET A 274 -2.75 -11.72 -11.62
C MET A 274 -2.56 -12.57 -10.36
N TYR A 275 -3.64 -13.11 -9.76
CA TYR A 275 -3.51 -13.87 -8.51
C TYR A 275 -2.69 -15.15 -8.67
N ILE A 276 -2.95 -15.93 -9.71
CA ILE A 276 -2.19 -17.18 -9.94
C ILE A 276 -0.73 -16.91 -10.32
N PRO A 277 -0.44 -16.02 -11.30
CA PRO A 277 0.94 -15.67 -11.64
C PRO A 277 1.76 -15.14 -10.44
N LEU A 278 1.16 -14.36 -9.55
CA LEU A 278 1.85 -13.72 -8.43
C LEU A 278 1.58 -14.41 -7.07
N SER A 279 1.05 -15.64 -7.06
CA SER A 279 0.60 -16.29 -5.82
C SER A 279 1.69 -16.46 -4.78
N LYS A 280 2.93 -16.75 -5.18
CA LYS A 280 4.05 -16.90 -4.27
C LYS A 280 4.54 -15.54 -3.72
N SER A 281 4.64 -14.53 -4.57
CA SER A 281 4.94 -13.17 -4.12
C SER A 281 3.86 -12.66 -3.14
N PHE A 282 2.59 -12.89 -3.45
CA PHE A 282 1.47 -12.52 -2.58
C PHE A 282 1.48 -13.28 -1.25
N LEU A 283 1.78 -14.60 -1.27
CA LEU A 283 1.96 -15.41 -0.07
C LEU A 283 2.98 -14.78 0.87
N ASN A 284 4.20 -14.60 0.37
CA ASN A 284 5.33 -14.13 1.17
C ASN A 284 5.10 -12.70 1.67
N PHE A 285 4.52 -11.84 0.82
CA PHE A 285 4.19 -10.48 1.23
C PHE A 285 3.13 -10.47 2.34
N SER A 286 2.00 -11.15 2.17
CA SER A 286 0.89 -11.13 3.12
C SER A 286 1.22 -11.85 4.44
N ALA A 287 1.84 -13.03 4.37
CA ALA A 287 2.18 -13.82 5.55
C ALA A 287 3.29 -13.16 6.38
N SER A 288 4.37 -12.68 5.75
CA SER A 288 5.47 -11.99 6.43
C SER A 288 5.02 -10.70 7.12
N ARG A 289 4.14 -9.93 6.47
CA ARG A 289 3.60 -8.70 7.07
C ARG A 289 2.66 -8.99 8.24
N CYS A 290 1.78 -9.96 8.12
CA CYS A 290 0.95 -10.41 9.25
C CYS A 290 1.82 -10.92 10.42
N TYR A 291 2.87 -11.69 10.14
CA TYR A 291 3.82 -12.15 11.16
C TYR A 291 4.55 -10.99 11.85
N LYS A 292 5.07 -10.02 11.08
CA LYS A 292 5.71 -8.81 11.62
C LYS A 292 4.74 -8.03 12.52
N ILE A 293 3.51 -7.80 12.07
CA ILE A 293 2.48 -7.09 12.84
C ILE A 293 2.13 -7.85 14.11
N PHE A 294 1.92 -9.17 14.05
CA PHE A 294 1.65 -10.01 15.23
C PHE A 294 2.74 -9.87 16.29
N ASN A 295 4.00 -9.73 15.88
CA ASN A 295 5.10 -9.52 16.81
C ASN A 295 5.14 -8.10 17.41
N LEU A 296 4.61 -7.10 16.72
CA LEU A 296 4.64 -5.68 17.12
C LEU A 296 3.42 -5.25 17.94
N ILE A 297 2.26 -5.88 17.76
CA ILE A 297 1.04 -5.50 18.47
C ILE A 297 1.15 -5.84 19.97
N PRO A 298 0.46 -5.04 20.84
CA PRO A 298 0.41 -5.32 22.28
C PRO A 298 -0.16 -6.70 22.58
N ALA A 299 0.27 -7.29 23.71
CA ALA A 299 -0.13 -8.63 24.09
C ALA A 299 -1.64 -8.82 24.22
N ASP A 300 -2.36 -7.78 24.69
CA ASP A 300 -3.83 -7.75 24.83
C ASP A 300 -4.59 -7.72 23.50
N LYS A 301 -3.88 -7.63 22.36
CA LYS A 301 -4.45 -7.62 20.99
C LYS A 301 -4.05 -8.84 20.15
N LYS A 302 -3.14 -9.66 20.66
CA LYS A 302 -2.66 -10.83 19.91
C LYS A 302 -3.73 -11.90 19.75
N ASP A 303 -4.61 -12.06 20.72
CA ASP A 303 -5.72 -12.98 20.67
C ASP A 303 -6.71 -12.61 19.56
N ASP A 304 -7.21 -11.39 19.59
CA ASP A 304 -8.11 -10.86 18.55
C ASP A 304 -7.52 -11.01 17.13
N PHE A 305 -6.22 -10.68 16.98
CA PHE A 305 -5.54 -10.76 15.69
C PHE A 305 -5.34 -12.22 15.23
N TRP A 306 -4.97 -13.10 16.15
CA TRP A 306 -4.82 -14.53 15.88
C TRP A 306 -6.14 -15.17 15.49
N ASP A 307 -7.19 -14.89 16.25
CA ASP A 307 -8.52 -15.43 16.01
C ASP A 307 -9.08 -15.01 14.66
N LEU A 308 -8.84 -13.77 14.25
CA LEU A 308 -9.21 -13.30 12.92
C LEU A 308 -8.57 -14.17 11.82
N LEU A 309 -7.26 -14.42 11.92
CA LEU A 309 -6.53 -15.25 10.96
C LEU A 309 -6.97 -16.71 11.05
N HIS A 310 -7.10 -17.27 12.26
CA HIS A 310 -7.49 -18.65 12.53
C HIS A 310 -8.90 -18.97 12.01
N ASN A 311 -9.84 -18.04 12.17
CA ASN A 311 -11.25 -18.22 11.82
C ASN A 311 -11.55 -18.04 10.32
N GLY A 312 -10.54 -18.04 9.46
CA GLY A 312 -10.70 -18.19 8.02
C GLY A 312 -9.92 -17.21 7.15
N TYR A 313 -9.36 -16.12 7.72
CA TYR A 313 -8.61 -15.18 6.89
C TYR A 313 -7.34 -15.80 6.30
N ALA A 314 -6.59 -16.59 7.06
CA ALA A 314 -5.40 -17.28 6.55
C ALA A 314 -5.71 -18.24 5.39
N ASP A 315 -6.83 -18.97 5.46
CA ASP A 315 -7.32 -19.81 4.36
C ASP A 315 -7.79 -18.95 3.17
N SER A 316 -8.56 -17.89 3.45
CA SER A 316 -9.02 -16.94 2.43
C SER A 316 -7.86 -16.25 1.70
N LEU A 317 -6.77 -15.94 2.41
CA LEU A 317 -5.52 -15.43 1.82
C LEU A 317 -4.79 -16.48 0.99
N GLY A 318 -5.08 -17.77 1.19
CA GLY A 318 -4.52 -18.87 0.41
C GLY A 318 -3.24 -19.46 1.00
N TRP A 319 -2.87 -19.12 2.25
CA TRP A 319 -1.63 -19.58 2.86
C TRP A 319 -1.49 -21.11 2.92
N TYR A 320 -2.60 -21.83 3.07
CA TYR A 320 -2.64 -23.30 3.13
C TYR A 320 -2.66 -23.98 1.74
N ARG A 321 -2.40 -23.22 0.68
CA ARG A 321 -2.24 -23.75 -0.69
C ARG A 321 -0.78 -23.89 -1.11
N HIS A 322 0.14 -23.48 -0.23
CA HIS A 322 1.56 -23.43 -0.47
C HIS A 322 2.33 -24.36 0.45
N GLU A 323 3.42 -24.90 -0.03
CA GLU A 323 4.32 -25.74 0.72
C GLU A 323 5.38 -24.94 1.48
N VAL A 324 6.13 -25.60 2.38
CA VAL A 324 7.16 -24.94 3.19
C VAL A 324 8.23 -24.23 2.35
N HIS A 325 8.57 -24.77 1.19
CA HIS A 325 9.58 -24.19 0.32
C HIS A 325 9.10 -22.99 -0.50
N ASP A 326 7.79 -22.70 -0.50
CA ASP A 326 7.24 -21.49 -1.10
C ASP A 326 7.41 -20.26 -0.18
N PHE A 327 7.59 -20.49 1.12
CA PHE A 327 7.84 -19.44 2.09
C PHE A 327 9.32 -19.06 2.14
N GLU A 328 9.65 -17.79 2.05
CA GLU A 328 11.02 -17.30 2.13
C GLU A 328 11.64 -17.56 3.52
N HIS A 329 10.83 -17.48 4.57
CA HIS A 329 11.27 -17.61 5.95
C HIS A 329 10.49 -18.73 6.66
N HIS A 330 11.21 -19.62 7.30
CA HIS A 330 10.64 -20.75 8.04
C HIS A 330 9.76 -20.34 9.21
N ASP A 331 10.10 -19.27 9.90
CA ASP A 331 9.32 -18.74 11.01
C ASP A 331 7.97 -18.19 10.57
N VAL A 332 7.90 -17.63 9.35
CA VAL A 332 6.62 -17.22 8.72
C VAL A 332 5.77 -18.44 8.36
N TYR A 333 6.38 -19.49 7.83
CA TYR A 333 5.66 -20.76 7.61
C TYR A 333 5.15 -21.36 8.92
N ASP A 334 5.99 -21.44 9.97
CA ASP A 334 5.60 -21.95 11.27
C ASP A 334 4.45 -21.12 11.88
N PHE A 335 4.48 -19.79 11.72
CA PHE A 335 3.39 -18.91 12.13
C PHE A 335 2.09 -19.23 11.38
N ALA A 336 2.11 -19.29 10.05
CA ALA A 336 0.94 -19.59 9.23
C ALA A 336 0.36 -20.98 9.56
N ALA A 337 1.21 -21.98 9.71
CA ALA A 337 0.81 -23.33 10.04
C ALA A 337 0.23 -23.44 11.46
N ASN A 338 0.82 -22.75 12.45
CA ASN A 338 0.31 -22.73 13.81
C ASN A 338 -1.05 -22.04 13.91
N ILE A 339 -1.28 -20.94 13.14
CA ILE A 339 -2.60 -20.31 13.03
C ILE A 339 -3.65 -21.33 12.56
N GLY A 340 -3.33 -22.15 11.57
CA GLY A 340 -4.27 -23.17 11.09
C GLY A 340 -4.53 -24.30 12.09
N LEU A 341 -3.59 -24.60 12.95
CA LEU A 341 -3.62 -25.76 13.82
C LEU A 341 -4.21 -25.49 15.20
N TYR A 342 -4.01 -24.28 15.74
CA TYR A 342 -4.24 -23.99 17.15
C TYR A 342 -5.03 -22.68 17.32
N THR A 343 -5.88 -22.64 18.36
CA THR A 343 -6.38 -21.38 18.92
C THR A 343 -5.22 -20.62 19.57
N PHE A 344 -5.39 -19.33 19.85
CA PHE A 344 -4.34 -18.54 20.48
C PHE A 344 -3.93 -19.09 21.85
N ASP A 345 -4.90 -19.47 22.68
CA ASP A 345 -4.65 -20.10 23.99
C ASP A 345 -3.86 -21.40 23.91
N GLU A 346 -4.19 -22.25 22.92
CA GLU A 346 -3.46 -23.50 22.69
C GLU A 346 -2.02 -23.23 22.22
N TYR A 347 -1.87 -22.28 21.30
CA TYR A 347 -0.56 -21.84 20.80
C TYR A 347 0.32 -21.30 21.91
N GLU A 348 -0.18 -20.35 22.72
CA GLU A 348 0.60 -19.76 23.83
C GLU A 348 0.97 -20.82 24.88
N ARG A 349 0.03 -21.72 25.24
CA ARG A 349 0.34 -22.80 26.16
C ARG A 349 1.42 -23.76 25.65
N LEU A 350 1.39 -24.07 24.35
CA LEU A 350 2.40 -24.94 23.74
C LEU A 350 3.75 -24.22 23.61
N ARG A 351 3.74 -22.93 23.25
CA ARG A 351 4.91 -22.08 23.17
C ARG A 351 5.62 -21.97 24.51
N LEU A 352 4.89 -21.65 25.56
CA LEU A 352 5.44 -21.52 26.92
C LEU A 352 6.01 -22.83 27.46
N LYS A 353 5.47 -23.98 27.04
CA LYS A 353 5.97 -25.30 27.41
C LYS A 353 7.11 -25.82 26.53
N GLY A 354 7.57 -25.04 25.55
CA GLY A 354 8.54 -25.50 24.56
C GLY A 354 8.08 -26.71 23.74
N LYS A 355 6.75 -26.91 23.59
CA LYS A 355 6.15 -28.09 22.97
C LYS A 355 5.57 -27.82 21.57
N LEU A 356 5.82 -26.66 20.98
CA LEU A 356 5.44 -26.42 19.58
C LEU A 356 6.19 -27.43 18.70
N LYS A 357 5.42 -28.16 17.90
CA LYS A 357 5.98 -29.15 16.97
C LYS A 357 6.79 -28.43 15.90
N ASN A 358 7.90 -29.02 15.53
CA ASN A 358 8.61 -28.61 14.32
C ASN A 358 7.76 -29.03 13.12
N LEU A 359 7.13 -28.05 12.44
CA LEU A 359 6.20 -28.29 11.34
C LEU A 359 6.91 -28.46 9.99
N LYS A 360 8.24 -28.26 9.95
CA LYS A 360 9.07 -28.42 8.74
C LYS A 360 8.96 -29.80 8.10
N THR A 361 8.62 -30.83 8.88
CA THR A 361 8.46 -32.21 8.41
C THR A 361 7.02 -32.59 8.05
N MET A 362 6.06 -31.69 8.24
CA MET A 362 4.66 -31.96 7.95
C MET A 362 4.38 -31.66 6.48
N THR A 363 3.88 -32.64 5.74
CA THR A 363 3.44 -32.42 4.36
C THR A 363 2.23 -31.50 4.30
N LEU A 364 2.08 -30.75 3.24
CA LEU A 364 0.96 -29.83 3.00
C LEU A 364 -0.39 -30.53 3.13
N ASP A 365 -0.52 -31.77 2.61
CA ASP A 365 -1.75 -32.55 2.70
C ASP A 365 -2.08 -32.96 4.14
N ALA A 366 -1.07 -33.32 4.93
CA ALA A 366 -1.24 -33.61 6.34
C ALA A 366 -1.68 -32.37 7.13
N LEU A 367 -1.10 -31.22 6.81
CA LEU A 367 -1.48 -29.93 7.40
C LEU A 367 -2.92 -29.56 7.03
N LYS A 368 -3.28 -29.58 5.73
CA LYS A 368 -4.64 -29.30 5.23
C LYS A 368 -5.67 -30.24 5.87
N LYS A 369 -5.39 -31.54 5.94
CA LYS A 369 -6.27 -32.52 6.54
C LYS A 369 -6.50 -32.22 8.02
N LYS A 370 -5.46 -31.83 8.75
CA LYS A 370 -5.55 -31.51 10.17
C LYS A 370 -6.30 -30.20 10.42
N ILE A 371 -6.05 -29.16 9.64
CA ILE A 371 -6.79 -27.88 9.69
C ILE A 371 -8.28 -28.14 9.44
N LYS A 372 -8.62 -28.88 8.38
CA LYS A 372 -10.01 -29.21 8.04
C LYS A 372 -10.73 -29.98 9.14
N GLN A 373 -10.02 -30.90 9.80
CA GLN A 373 -10.55 -31.63 10.96
C GLN A 373 -10.83 -30.73 12.16
N LEU A 374 -9.94 -29.79 12.46
CA LEU A 374 -10.09 -28.85 13.57
C LEU A 374 -11.21 -27.85 13.31
N GLN A 375 -11.30 -27.31 12.10
CA GLN A 375 -12.42 -26.44 11.70
C GLN A 375 -13.78 -27.14 11.77
N ALA A 376 -13.86 -28.41 11.37
CA ALA A 376 -15.06 -29.19 11.50
C ALA A 376 -15.48 -29.38 12.98
N LYS A 377 -14.50 -29.63 13.86
CA LYS A 377 -14.74 -29.71 15.32
C LYS A 377 -15.20 -28.38 15.90
N ALA A 378 -14.61 -27.26 15.48
CA ALA A 378 -14.99 -25.92 15.92
C ALA A 378 -16.46 -25.62 15.54
N ARG A 379 -16.87 -25.86 14.28
CA ARG A 379 -18.25 -25.68 13.80
C ARG A 379 -19.27 -26.52 14.61
N VAL A 380 -18.88 -27.73 14.99
CA VAL A 380 -19.74 -28.57 15.86
C VAL A 380 -19.86 -27.97 17.25
N ARG A 381 -18.75 -27.43 17.81
CA ARG A 381 -18.72 -26.77 19.13
C ARG A 381 -19.55 -25.48 19.15
N GLU A 382 -19.47 -24.66 18.10
CA GLU A 382 -20.29 -23.45 17.95
C GLU A 382 -21.78 -23.78 17.83
N ARG A 383 -22.17 -24.81 17.02
CA ARG A 383 -23.54 -25.29 16.94
C ARG A 383 -24.04 -25.79 18.31
N TRP A 384 -23.18 -26.48 19.06
CA TRP A 384 -23.52 -26.98 20.39
C TRP A 384 -23.68 -25.85 21.40
N ASN A 385 -22.82 -24.83 21.37
CA ASN A 385 -22.93 -23.67 22.23
C ASN A 385 -24.17 -22.80 21.88
N SER A 386 -24.50 -22.66 20.62
CA SER A 386 -25.72 -22.01 20.15
C SER A 386 -26.99 -22.77 20.62
N LEU A 387 -26.97 -24.09 20.55
CA LEU A 387 -28.06 -24.94 21.06
C LEU A 387 -28.19 -24.85 22.58
N LYS A 388 -27.09 -24.89 23.32
CA LYS A 388 -27.08 -24.65 24.76
C LYS A 388 -27.66 -23.29 25.13
N GLY A 389 -27.25 -22.21 24.43
CA GLY A 389 -27.79 -20.88 24.64
C GLY A 389 -29.30 -20.80 24.43
N LYS A 390 -29.82 -21.49 23.41
CA LYS A 390 -31.28 -21.60 23.16
C LYS A 390 -31.99 -22.42 24.23
N ILE A 391 -31.44 -23.54 24.68
CA ILE A 391 -32.01 -24.41 25.72
C ILE A 391 -32.02 -23.68 27.08
N PHE A 392 -30.92 -23.06 27.48
CA PHE A 392 -30.85 -22.28 28.73
C PHE A 392 -31.66 -20.98 28.72
N GLY A 393 -31.86 -20.36 27.53
CA GLY A 393 -32.71 -19.19 27.36
C GLY A 393 -34.22 -19.50 27.58
N VAL A 394 -34.64 -20.71 27.28
CA VAL A 394 -36.04 -21.18 27.53
C VAL A 394 -36.31 -21.38 29.02
N PHE A 395 -35.32 -21.77 29.81
CA PHE A 395 -35.47 -21.97 31.25
C PHE A 395 -35.35 -20.68 32.10
N LYS A 396 -34.99 -19.52 31.53
CA LYS A 396 -34.90 -18.24 32.22
C LYS A 396 -36.19 -17.37 32.12
N LYS A 397 -37.23 -17.81 31.42
CA LYS A 397 -38.55 -17.16 31.51
C LYS A 397 -39.30 -17.76 32.68
N LYS A 398 -39.07 -17.22 33.90
CA LYS A 398 -40.02 -17.34 35.00
C LYS A 398 -41.29 -16.58 34.66
N PRO A 399 -42.46 -17.09 35.00
CA PRO A 399 -43.71 -16.37 34.86
C PRO A 399 -43.79 -15.32 35.99
N GLU A 400 -43.67 -14.06 35.66
CA GLU A 400 -44.29 -12.99 36.42
C GLU A 400 -45.72 -12.83 35.92
N GLN A 401 -46.67 -13.35 36.69
CA GLN A 401 -47.97 -12.71 36.88
C GLN A 401 -48.89 -13.65 37.62
N ALA A 402 -49.05 -13.43 38.88
CA ALA A 402 -50.29 -13.57 39.58
C ALA A 402 -50.12 -12.90 40.96
N GLU A 403 -50.52 -11.62 41.03
CA GLU A 403 -51.18 -11.07 42.21
C GLU A 403 -51.60 -9.61 41.94
N LYS A 404 -52.94 -9.47 41.87
CA LYS A 404 -53.80 -8.31 42.08
C LYS A 404 -53.60 -7.05 41.23
#